data_75a5e42094646fa9c4662cc3ab71ca77
#
_entry.id   75a5e42094646fa9c4662cc3ab71ca77
#
_cell.length_a   1.000
_cell.length_b   1.000
_cell.length_c   1.000
_cell.angle_alpha   90.00
_cell.angle_beta   90.00
_cell.angle_gamma   90.00
#
_symmetry.space_group_name_H-M   'P 1'
#
loop_
_entity.id
_entity.type
_entity.pdbx_description
1 polymer ?
#
loop_
_entity_poly.entity_id
_entity_poly.type
_entity_poly.pdbx_seq_one_letter_code
_entity_poly.pdbx_strand_id
1 'polypeptide(L)'
;MNIGLVFSGGISKCAYQIGFTRALLKYVDKKDIKAVSGSSMGIFTAYALSSNKFDELEDIYKSINIANPMRLFFNVRVKGLLTRAMNSFFALGDSLSIPLCFPTTNFPILSTKYFWINGEYNPFWKKYIRAAINFPFLCGMPKIIDHKFAIDGGAVDNIPLYPILKMQDEYLTTKENLDLVIIMHFYPRYNYRKEFKTNIPILDIDVSLNNNFKKRHFDFSRDYVDEMIATSYEYGISLSEKLFSKKDSKDNLTERINEIFLSEYNERQWHDSADGFLTVFNTIGKALRNDSDCNKRLF
;
A
#
# COMPACT_ATOMS: atom_id res chain seq x y z
N MET A 1 0.67 19.77 -9.16
CA MET A 1 0.82 18.44 -9.81
C MET A 1 -0.17 17.50 -9.16
N ASN A 2 -0.84 16.63 -9.93
CA ASN A 2 -1.84 15.71 -9.39
C ASN A 2 -1.23 14.32 -9.26
N ILE A 3 -1.16 13.80 -8.03
CA ILE A 3 -0.42 12.56 -7.72
C ILE A 3 -1.38 11.51 -7.17
N GLY A 4 -1.26 10.27 -7.67
CA GLY A 4 -1.84 9.08 -7.06
C GLY A 4 -0.78 8.31 -6.28
N LEU A 5 -1.12 7.76 -5.11
CA LEU A 5 -0.22 6.93 -4.32
C LEU A 5 -0.79 5.52 -4.14
N VAL A 6 0.08 4.51 -4.26
CA VAL A 6 -0.28 3.10 -4.11
C VAL A 6 0.65 2.43 -3.10
N PHE A 7 0.08 1.89 -2.03
CA PHE A 7 0.81 1.21 -0.97
C PHE A 7 0.49 -0.29 -0.96
N SER A 8 1.49 -1.11 -1.25
CA SER A 8 1.30 -2.56 -1.13
C SER A 8 1.17 -3.02 0.32
N GLY A 9 0.55 -4.17 0.52
CA GLY A 9 0.67 -4.89 1.79
C GLY A 9 2.07 -5.44 2.01
N GLY A 10 2.46 -5.60 3.28
CA GLY A 10 3.82 -6.06 3.61
C GLY A 10 4.04 -6.36 5.09
N ILE A 11 2.97 -6.42 5.87
CA ILE A 11 3.01 -6.66 7.33
C ILE A 11 3.91 -5.62 8.02
N SER A 12 4.94 -6.04 8.78
CA SER A 12 5.86 -5.12 9.47
C SER A 12 6.68 -4.25 8.53
N LYS A 13 6.93 -4.73 7.29
CA LYS A 13 7.65 -3.97 6.27
C LYS A 13 6.97 -2.65 5.92
N CYS A 14 5.65 -2.53 6.13
CA CYS A 14 4.92 -1.30 5.87
C CYS A 14 5.36 -0.13 6.77
N ALA A 15 6.14 -0.34 7.83
CA ALA A 15 6.83 0.73 8.54
C ALA A 15 7.70 1.59 7.61
N TYR A 16 8.28 0.99 6.58
CA TYR A 16 9.03 1.69 5.54
C TYR A 16 8.18 2.74 4.80
N GLN A 17 6.90 2.45 4.57
CA GLN A 17 6.00 3.38 3.89
C GLN A 17 5.77 4.66 4.70
N ILE A 18 5.87 4.59 6.04
CA ILE A 18 5.68 5.75 6.94
C ILE A 18 6.79 6.78 6.70
N GLY A 19 8.05 6.36 6.81
CA GLY A 19 9.20 7.24 6.64
C GLY A 19 9.26 7.84 5.25
N PHE A 20 9.07 7.02 4.21
CA PHE A 20 9.04 7.48 2.84
C PHE A 20 7.95 8.53 2.60
N THR A 21 6.74 8.30 3.07
CA THR A 21 5.64 9.24 2.85
C THR A 21 5.88 10.56 3.57
N ARG A 22 6.44 10.52 4.79
CA ARG A 22 6.85 11.75 5.49
C ARG A 22 7.91 12.54 4.72
N ALA A 23 8.88 11.85 4.10
CA ALA A 23 9.88 12.48 3.25
C ALA A 23 9.25 13.10 2.00
N LEU A 24 8.39 12.36 1.31
CA LEU A 24 7.66 12.84 0.13
C LEU A 24 6.89 14.13 0.42
N LEU A 25 6.21 14.22 1.57
CA LEU A 25 5.44 15.38 1.98
C LEU A 25 6.29 16.63 2.29
N LYS A 26 7.62 16.57 2.24
CA LYS A 26 8.51 17.75 2.26
C LYS A 26 8.60 18.42 0.89
N TYR A 27 8.29 17.71 -0.17
CA TYR A 27 8.42 18.17 -1.56
C TYR A 27 7.07 18.30 -2.28
N VAL A 28 6.05 17.62 -1.78
CA VAL A 28 4.71 17.54 -2.37
C VAL A 28 3.69 18.05 -1.37
N ASP A 29 2.89 19.04 -1.78
CA ASP A 29 1.73 19.46 -0.99
C ASP A 29 0.70 18.34 -0.91
N LYS A 30 0.14 18.11 0.28
CA LYS A 30 -0.92 17.11 0.47
C LYS A 30 -2.13 17.33 -0.45
N LYS A 31 -2.46 18.58 -0.78
CA LYS A 31 -3.55 18.93 -1.71
C LYS A 31 -3.31 18.44 -3.14
N ASP A 32 -2.06 18.16 -3.50
CA ASP A 32 -1.68 17.63 -4.81
C ASP A 32 -1.86 16.10 -4.89
N ILE A 33 -2.04 15.44 -3.74
CA ILE A 33 -2.34 14.00 -3.70
C ILE A 33 -3.85 13.83 -3.86
N LYS A 34 -4.27 13.32 -5.01
CA LYS A 34 -5.70 13.24 -5.40
C LYS A 34 -6.37 11.95 -4.97
N ALA A 35 -5.60 10.88 -4.84
CA ALA A 35 -6.09 9.60 -4.39
C ALA A 35 -4.97 8.76 -3.79
N VAL A 36 -5.34 7.91 -2.86
CA VAL A 36 -4.44 6.88 -2.31
C VAL A 36 -5.13 5.53 -2.35
N SER A 37 -4.35 4.48 -2.60
CA SER A 37 -4.82 3.12 -2.41
C SER A 37 -3.87 2.33 -1.54
N GLY A 38 -4.40 1.36 -0.80
CA GLY A 38 -3.60 0.50 0.04
C GLY A 38 -4.17 -0.91 0.12
N SER A 39 -3.31 -1.90 0.25
CA SER A 39 -3.71 -3.29 0.45
C SER A 39 -3.17 -3.81 1.77
N SER A 40 -3.95 -4.65 2.48
CA SER A 40 -3.51 -5.22 3.74
C SER A 40 -3.00 -4.15 4.72
N MET A 41 -1.79 -4.30 5.27
CA MET A 41 -1.17 -3.30 6.14
C MET A 41 -0.86 -1.96 5.44
N GLY A 42 -0.79 -1.91 4.11
CA GLY A 42 -0.66 -0.67 3.35
C GLY A 42 -1.88 0.26 3.48
N ILE A 43 -3.05 -0.28 3.87
CA ILE A 43 -4.25 0.51 4.18
C ILE A 43 -3.99 1.47 5.35
N PHE A 44 -3.18 1.06 6.33
CA PHE A 44 -2.86 1.91 7.49
C PHE A 44 -2.08 3.15 7.05
N THR A 45 -1.08 2.98 6.18
CA THR A 45 -0.31 4.12 5.64
C THR A 45 -1.20 5.04 4.80
N ALA A 46 -2.02 4.47 3.92
CA ALA A 46 -2.95 5.23 3.11
C ALA A 46 -3.98 6.00 3.97
N TYR A 47 -4.51 5.37 5.02
CA TYR A 47 -5.42 6.01 5.96
C TYR A 47 -4.74 7.10 6.79
N ALA A 48 -3.51 6.85 7.30
CA ALA A 48 -2.73 7.84 8.04
C ALA A 48 -2.48 9.09 7.21
N LEU A 49 -2.15 8.92 5.93
CA LEU A 49 -1.98 10.03 5.00
C LEU A 49 -3.29 10.80 4.82
N SER A 50 -4.40 10.10 4.59
CA SER A 50 -5.70 10.73 4.35
C SER A 50 -6.26 11.46 5.58
N SER A 51 -6.02 10.93 6.80
CA SER A 51 -6.56 11.44 8.06
C SER A 51 -5.55 12.23 8.93
N ASN A 52 -4.30 12.43 8.48
CA ASN A 52 -3.20 13.07 9.23
C ASN A 52 -2.79 12.33 10.52
N LYS A 53 -2.75 10.99 10.49
CA LYS A 53 -2.47 10.15 11.65
C LYS A 53 -1.15 9.39 11.56
N PHE A 54 -0.10 9.99 11.01
CA PHE A 54 1.19 9.30 10.91
C PHE A 54 1.86 9.03 12.25
N ASP A 55 1.74 9.93 13.21
CA ASP A 55 2.34 9.75 14.53
C ASP A 55 1.65 8.62 15.29
N GLU A 56 0.32 8.57 15.23
CA GLU A 56 -0.46 7.47 15.82
C GLU A 56 -0.15 6.13 15.13
N LEU A 57 0.07 6.14 13.80
CA LEU A 57 0.45 4.93 13.09
C LEU A 57 1.82 4.43 13.54
N GLU A 58 2.79 5.30 13.67
CA GLU A 58 4.13 4.97 14.15
C GLU A 58 4.08 4.41 15.57
N ASP A 59 3.33 5.05 16.46
CA ASP A 59 3.12 4.58 17.84
C ASP A 59 2.48 3.18 17.88
N ILE A 60 1.54 2.90 16.98
CA ILE A 60 0.95 1.56 16.85
C ILE A 60 2.03 0.54 16.47
N TYR A 61 2.84 0.80 15.44
CA TYR A 61 3.90 -0.11 15.03
C TYR A 61 4.89 -0.37 16.16
N LYS A 62 5.31 0.67 16.88
CA LYS A 62 6.25 0.57 18.01
C LYS A 62 5.63 -0.12 19.24
N SER A 63 4.32 0.02 19.45
CA SER A 63 3.61 -0.60 20.57
C SER A 63 3.48 -2.11 20.47
N ILE A 64 3.51 -2.66 19.25
CA ILE A 64 3.46 -4.11 19.02
C ILE A 64 4.67 -4.79 19.63
N ASN A 65 5.85 -4.23 19.42
CA ASN A 65 7.15 -4.64 19.99
C ASN A 65 7.37 -6.17 20.07
N ILE A 66 7.22 -6.85 18.96
CA ILE A 66 7.36 -8.31 18.85
C ILE A 66 8.34 -8.65 17.74
N ALA A 67 9.47 -9.24 18.11
CA ALA A 67 10.47 -9.72 17.15
C ALA A 67 10.19 -11.16 16.66
N ASN A 68 9.46 -11.95 17.44
CA ASN A 68 9.23 -13.36 17.12
C ASN A 68 7.87 -13.59 16.46
N PRO A 69 7.83 -14.03 15.18
CA PRO A 69 6.59 -14.27 14.45
C PRO A 69 5.68 -15.31 15.11
N MET A 70 6.23 -16.32 15.78
CA MET A 70 5.44 -17.35 16.47
C MET A 70 4.60 -16.74 17.60
N ARG A 71 5.11 -15.72 18.30
CA ARG A 71 4.32 -15.00 19.31
C ARG A 71 3.16 -14.23 18.69
N LEU A 72 3.33 -13.71 17.49
CA LEU A 72 2.26 -13.01 16.77
C LEU A 72 1.10 -13.97 16.40
N PHE A 73 1.43 -15.18 15.93
CA PHE A 73 0.45 -16.15 15.48
C PHE A 73 -0.33 -16.84 16.63
N PHE A 74 0.36 -17.18 17.71
CA PHE A 74 -0.21 -18.03 18.76
C PHE A 74 -0.61 -17.31 20.05
N ASN A 75 -0.24 -16.03 20.22
CA ASN A 75 -0.55 -15.30 21.41
C ASN A 75 -1.87 -14.53 21.31
N VAL A 76 -2.90 -15.01 22.01
CA VAL A 76 -4.23 -14.39 22.05
C VAL A 76 -4.18 -12.93 22.57
N ARG A 77 -3.28 -12.62 23.51
CA ARG A 77 -3.12 -11.25 24.04
C ARG A 77 -2.60 -10.30 22.98
N VAL A 78 -1.67 -10.76 22.13
CA VAL A 78 -1.13 -9.97 21.01
C VAL A 78 -2.20 -9.70 19.97
N LYS A 79 -3.00 -10.70 19.61
CA LYS A 79 -4.15 -10.51 18.70
C LYS A 79 -5.16 -9.50 19.28
N GLY A 80 -5.40 -9.55 20.59
CA GLY A 80 -6.26 -8.59 21.28
C GLY A 80 -5.70 -7.17 21.27
N LEU A 81 -4.38 -7.00 21.42
CA LEU A 81 -3.69 -5.71 21.35
C LEU A 81 -3.77 -5.12 19.93
N LEU A 82 -3.44 -5.92 18.91
CA LEU A 82 -3.57 -5.52 17.51
C LEU A 82 -4.99 -5.10 17.17
N THR A 83 -5.98 -5.88 17.58
CA THR A 83 -7.39 -5.56 17.34
C THR A 83 -7.80 -4.25 18.01
N ARG A 84 -7.32 -3.99 19.22
CA ARG A 84 -7.59 -2.71 19.94
C ARG A 84 -6.91 -1.54 19.26
N ALA A 85 -5.63 -1.66 18.92
CA ALA A 85 -4.89 -0.64 18.20
C ALA A 85 -5.56 -0.28 16.87
N MET A 86 -5.96 -1.30 16.10
CA MET A 86 -6.73 -1.10 14.87
C MET A 86 -8.07 -0.39 15.12
N ASN A 87 -8.77 -0.73 16.18
CA ASN A 87 -10.05 -0.11 16.49
C ASN A 87 -9.94 1.36 16.93
N SER A 88 -8.85 1.72 17.61
CA SER A 88 -8.58 3.12 17.96
C SER A 88 -8.07 3.93 16.79
N PHE A 89 -7.27 3.33 15.91
CA PHE A 89 -6.71 4.01 14.76
C PHE A 89 -7.77 4.42 13.73
N PHE A 90 -8.67 3.50 13.38
CA PHE A 90 -9.83 3.80 12.53
C PHE A 90 -10.96 4.32 13.39
N ALA A 91 -10.85 5.56 13.85
CA ALA A 91 -11.79 6.14 14.79
C ALA A 91 -13.00 6.78 14.09
N LEU A 92 -14.11 6.81 14.83
CA LEU A 92 -15.32 7.53 14.39
C LEU A 92 -15.05 9.04 14.41
N GLY A 93 -15.51 9.74 13.36
CA GLY A 93 -15.35 11.18 13.23
C GLY A 93 -14.05 11.61 12.55
N ASP A 94 -13.17 10.67 12.13
CA ASP A 94 -12.05 11.02 11.29
C ASP A 94 -12.54 11.55 9.95
N SER A 95 -11.96 12.67 9.49
CA SER A 95 -12.21 13.20 8.15
C SER A 95 -11.05 12.85 7.24
N LEU A 96 -11.35 12.19 6.13
CA LEU A 96 -10.38 11.84 5.10
C LEU A 96 -10.29 12.97 4.09
N SER A 97 -9.17 13.66 4.09
CA SER A 97 -8.92 14.77 3.15
C SER A 97 -8.50 14.30 1.76
N ILE A 98 -8.14 13.02 1.62
CA ILE A 98 -7.77 12.37 0.36
C ILE A 98 -8.62 11.11 0.21
N PRO A 99 -9.28 10.87 -0.94
CA PRO A 99 -10.00 9.63 -1.21
C PRO A 99 -9.09 8.41 -1.06
N LEU A 100 -9.55 7.43 -0.30
CA LEU A 100 -8.84 6.18 -0.02
C LEU A 100 -9.54 5.00 -0.66
N CYS A 101 -8.80 4.21 -1.43
CA CYS A 101 -9.26 2.94 -1.98
C CYS A 101 -8.54 1.74 -1.35
N PHE A 102 -9.25 0.65 -1.18
CA PHE A 102 -8.64 -0.61 -0.74
C PHE A 102 -9.40 -1.82 -1.28
N PRO A 103 -8.68 -2.92 -1.58
CA PRO A 103 -9.28 -4.17 -2.03
C PRO A 103 -9.69 -5.06 -0.87
N THR A 104 -10.70 -5.91 -1.10
CA THR A 104 -10.93 -7.16 -0.40
C THR A 104 -10.91 -8.32 -1.38
N THR A 105 -10.59 -9.51 -0.91
CA THR A 105 -10.67 -10.73 -1.70
C THR A 105 -11.90 -11.51 -1.30
N ASN A 106 -12.79 -11.78 -2.23
CA ASN A 106 -13.94 -12.69 -2.03
C ASN A 106 -13.44 -14.14 -2.03
N PHE A 107 -13.82 -14.90 -1.01
CA PHE A 107 -13.47 -16.30 -0.86
C PHE A 107 -14.74 -17.16 -1.00
N PRO A 108 -14.68 -18.37 -1.62
CA PRO A 108 -13.51 -19.04 -2.20
C PRO A 108 -13.17 -18.66 -3.65
N ILE A 109 -13.92 -17.79 -4.31
CA ILE A 109 -13.79 -17.50 -5.76
C ILE A 109 -12.50 -16.69 -6.06
N LEU A 110 -11.86 -16.10 -5.05
CA LEU A 110 -10.65 -15.29 -5.16
C LEU A 110 -10.78 -14.11 -6.14
N SER A 111 -11.92 -13.43 -6.11
CA SER A 111 -12.14 -12.19 -6.88
C SER A 111 -11.92 -10.96 -6.01
N THR A 112 -11.39 -9.90 -6.61
CA THR A 112 -11.17 -8.62 -5.92
C THR A 112 -12.44 -7.78 -5.93
N LYS A 113 -12.72 -7.12 -4.79
CA LYS A 113 -13.69 -6.04 -4.68
C LYS A 113 -13.01 -4.82 -4.08
N TYR A 114 -13.15 -3.66 -4.76
CA TYR A 114 -12.60 -2.40 -4.28
C TYR A 114 -13.65 -1.59 -3.53
N PHE A 115 -13.19 -0.87 -2.52
CA PHE A 115 -14.00 0.04 -1.72
C PHE A 115 -13.33 1.41 -1.66
N TRP A 116 -14.13 2.45 -1.84
CA TRP A 116 -13.68 3.83 -1.74
C TRP A 116 -14.25 4.48 -0.49
N ILE A 117 -13.41 5.17 0.26
CA ILE A 117 -13.79 6.07 1.34
C ILE A 117 -13.42 7.49 0.94
N ASN A 118 -14.39 8.39 0.99
CA ASN A 118 -14.19 9.80 0.73
C ASN A 118 -14.96 10.61 1.79
N GLY A 119 -14.31 11.65 2.34
CA GLY A 119 -14.89 12.48 3.39
C GLY A 119 -14.89 11.84 4.77
N GLU A 120 -16.02 11.90 5.49
CA GLU A 120 -16.09 11.42 6.87
C GLU A 120 -16.06 9.89 6.97
N TYR A 121 -15.22 9.41 7.89
CA TYR A 121 -15.19 8.01 8.27
C TYR A 121 -16.41 7.67 9.13
N ASN A 122 -17.25 6.79 8.67
CA ASN A 122 -18.41 6.30 9.43
C ASN A 122 -18.23 4.84 9.88
N PRO A 123 -19.04 4.35 10.85
CA PRO A 123 -18.92 2.99 11.39
C PRO A 123 -19.02 1.88 10.34
N PHE A 124 -19.69 2.15 9.23
CA PHE A 124 -19.91 1.22 8.16
C PHE A 124 -18.58 0.76 7.53
N TRP A 125 -17.62 1.69 7.37
CA TRP A 125 -16.30 1.39 6.79
C TRP A 125 -15.45 0.47 7.65
N LYS A 126 -15.65 0.47 8.97
CA LYS A 126 -14.91 -0.38 9.90
C LYS A 126 -15.02 -1.87 9.56
N LYS A 127 -16.19 -2.31 9.10
CA LYS A 127 -16.44 -3.70 8.69
C LYS A 127 -15.59 -4.06 7.46
N TYR A 128 -15.56 -3.17 6.47
CA TYR A 128 -14.86 -3.40 5.21
C TYR A 128 -13.34 -3.35 5.38
N ILE A 129 -12.83 -2.37 6.12
CA ILE A 129 -11.41 -2.28 6.45
C ILE A 129 -10.96 -3.53 7.22
N ARG A 130 -11.73 -3.98 8.22
CA ARG A 130 -11.43 -5.22 8.96
C ARG A 130 -11.40 -6.46 8.06
N ALA A 131 -12.19 -6.50 6.99
CA ALA A 131 -12.11 -7.57 6.02
C ALA A 131 -10.85 -7.44 5.14
N ALA A 132 -10.55 -6.23 4.69
CA ALA A 132 -9.40 -5.92 3.83
C ALA A 132 -8.03 -6.20 4.46
N ILE A 133 -7.96 -6.22 5.80
CA ILE A 133 -6.74 -6.53 6.57
C ILE A 133 -6.83 -7.88 7.31
N ASN A 134 -7.84 -8.67 7.00
CA ASN A 134 -8.06 -9.97 7.65
C ASN A 134 -7.24 -11.06 6.97
N PHE A 135 -5.94 -11.06 7.25
CA PHE A 135 -5.05 -12.10 6.77
C PHE A 135 -5.45 -13.45 7.39
N PRO A 136 -5.74 -14.48 6.57
CA PRO A 136 -6.14 -15.80 7.08
C PRO A 136 -5.13 -16.33 8.09
N PHE A 137 -5.62 -16.97 9.14
CA PHE A 137 -4.87 -17.53 10.28
C PHE A 137 -4.19 -16.50 11.21
N LEU A 138 -3.91 -15.27 10.75
CA LEU A 138 -3.31 -14.24 11.59
C LEU A 138 -4.38 -13.40 12.30
N CYS A 139 -5.37 -12.91 11.55
CA CYS A 139 -6.39 -11.99 12.05
C CYS A 139 -7.75 -12.64 12.31
N GLY A 140 -7.90 -13.94 12.06
CA GLY A 140 -9.10 -14.74 12.37
C GLY A 140 -9.85 -15.24 11.13
N MET A 141 -11.14 -15.55 11.34
CA MET A 141 -11.99 -16.10 10.29
C MET A 141 -12.37 -15.05 9.24
N PRO A 142 -12.66 -15.47 7.99
CA PRO A 142 -13.18 -14.60 6.96
C PRO A 142 -14.38 -13.79 7.45
N LYS A 143 -14.50 -12.55 6.99
CA LYS A 143 -15.64 -11.67 7.31
C LYS A 143 -16.72 -11.82 6.25
N ILE A 144 -17.98 -11.67 6.64
CA ILE A 144 -19.08 -11.66 5.68
C ILE A 144 -19.32 -10.21 5.22
N ILE A 145 -19.08 -9.97 3.94
CA ILE A 145 -19.32 -8.69 3.27
C ILE A 145 -20.25 -8.97 2.08
N ASP A 146 -21.41 -8.29 2.05
CA ASP A 146 -22.40 -8.43 0.98
C ASP A 146 -22.71 -9.90 0.65
N HIS A 147 -22.99 -10.68 1.69
CA HIS A 147 -23.30 -12.13 1.61
C HIS A 147 -22.17 -13.04 1.09
N LYS A 148 -20.93 -12.52 0.97
CA LYS A 148 -19.74 -13.29 0.57
C LYS A 148 -18.71 -13.28 1.69
N PHE A 149 -17.94 -14.38 1.77
CA PHE A 149 -16.76 -14.38 2.63
C PHE A 149 -15.70 -13.47 2.02
N ALA A 150 -15.15 -12.57 2.83
CA ALA A 150 -14.09 -11.65 2.45
C ALA A 150 -12.88 -11.83 3.35
N ILE A 151 -11.71 -11.82 2.74
CA ILE A 151 -10.40 -11.89 3.38
C ILE A 151 -9.53 -10.72 2.90
N ASP A 152 -8.30 -10.67 3.39
CA ASP A 152 -7.30 -9.68 3.04
C ASP A 152 -7.19 -9.46 1.52
N GLY A 153 -7.22 -8.20 1.11
CA GLY A 153 -7.15 -7.83 -0.29
C GLY A 153 -5.85 -8.22 -0.96
N GLY A 154 -4.76 -8.28 -0.20
CA GLY A 154 -3.44 -8.69 -0.68
C GLY A 154 -3.35 -10.13 -1.18
N ALA A 155 -4.37 -10.97 -0.90
CA ALA A 155 -4.43 -12.31 -1.44
C ALA A 155 -4.58 -12.35 -2.99
N VAL A 156 -5.25 -11.36 -3.57
CA VAL A 156 -5.44 -11.27 -5.03
C VAL A 156 -4.80 -9.99 -5.58
N ASP A 157 -5.01 -8.84 -4.96
CA ASP A 157 -4.44 -7.58 -5.40
C ASP A 157 -3.68 -6.89 -4.25
N ASN A 158 -2.39 -7.19 -4.21
CA ASN A 158 -1.55 -6.61 -3.16
C ASN A 158 -0.95 -5.25 -3.53
N ILE A 159 -1.04 -4.85 -4.78
CA ILE A 159 -0.61 -3.54 -5.29
C ILE A 159 -1.82 -2.93 -6.03
N PRO A 160 -2.76 -2.28 -5.31
CA PRO A 160 -4.03 -1.85 -5.87
C PRO A 160 -3.86 -0.61 -6.75
N LEU A 161 -3.19 -0.80 -7.89
CA LEU A 161 -2.96 0.24 -8.90
C LEU A 161 -4.20 0.49 -9.74
N TYR A 162 -4.94 -0.57 -10.07
CA TYR A 162 -6.11 -0.50 -10.94
C TYR A 162 -7.12 0.59 -10.53
N PRO A 163 -7.56 0.67 -9.26
CA PRO A 163 -8.53 1.68 -8.87
C PRO A 163 -8.00 3.12 -8.99
N ILE A 164 -6.68 3.34 -8.82
CA ILE A 164 -6.09 4.67 -8.99
C ILE A 164 -6.09 5.09 -10.46
N LEU A 165 -5.76 4.18 -11.37
CA LEU A 165 -5.81 4.45 -12.81
C LEU A 165 -7.26 4.66 -13.30
N LYS A 166 -8.21 3.90 -12.77
CA LYS A 166 -9.63 4.01 -13.11
C LYS A 166 -10.32 5.22 -12.49
N MET A 167 -9.77 5.78 -11.43
CA MET A 167 -10.32 6.97 -10.80
C MET A 167 -10.47 8.12 -11.79
N GLN A 168 -9.58 8.25 -12.76
CA GLN A 168 -9.69 9.24 -13.82
C GLN A 168 -10.97 9.10 -14.64
N ASP A 169 -11.38 7.84 -14.90
CA ASP A 169 -12.50 7.56 -15.79
C ASP A 169 -13.86 7.68 -15.07
N GLU A 170 -13.90 7.39 -13.76
CA GLU A 170 -15.16 7.16 -13.04
C GLU A 170 -15.46 8.18 -11.94
N TYR A 171 -14.45 8.76 -11.29
CA TYR A 171 -14.63 9.56 -10.07
C TYR A 171 -14.14 11.00 -10.16
N LEU A 172 -13.17 11.28 -11.00
CA LEU A 172 -12.72 12.65 -11.26
C LEU A 172 -13.64 13.29 -12.30
N THR A 173 -14.79 13.78 -11.85
CA THR A 173 -15.74 14.54 -12.69
C THR A 173 -15.17 15.88 -13.15
N THR A 174 -14.00 16.24 -12.72
CA THR A 174 -13.32 17.49 -13.03
C THR A 174 -12.00 17.22 -13.75
N LYS A 175 -11.63 18.10 -14.62
CA LYS A 175 -10.46 18.25 -15.52
C LYS A 175 -9.06 17.90 -14.96
N GLU A 176 -8.96 17.27 -13.81
CA GLU A 176 -7.71 17.01 -13.13
C GLU A 176 -7.20 15.59 -13.36
N ASN A 177 -6.58 15.38 -14.51
CA ASN A 177 -5.87 14.13 -14.77
C ASN A 177 -4.70 13.96 -13.79
N LEU A 178 -4.40 12.72 -13.41
CA LEU A 178 -3.18 12.43 -12.66
C LEU A 178 -1.96 12.69 -13.53
N ASP A 179 -1.01 13.41 -12.97
CA ASP A 179 0.27 13.69 -13.63
C ASP A 179 1.30 12.60 -13.32
N LEU A 180 1.15 11.92 -12.18
CA LEU A 180 2.08 10.93 -11.68
C LEU A 180 1.35 9.93 -10.79
N VAL A 181 1.73 8.65 -10.88
CA VAL A 181 1.42 7.66 -9.85
C VAL A 181 2.72 7.15 -9.24
N ILE A 182 2.78 7.12 -7.91
CA ILE A 182 3.90 6.54 -7.17
C ILE A 182 3.41 5.24 -6.53
N ILE A 183 4.06 4.14 -6.86
CA ILE A 183 3.81 2.83 -6.30
C ILE A 183 4.94 2.50 -5.32
N MET A 184 4.60 2.09 -4.12
CA MET A 184 5.56 1.55 -3.17
C MET A 184 5.21 0.11 -2.82
N HIS A 185 6.09 -0.82 -3.15
CA HIS A 185 5.87 -2.24 -2.92
C HIS A 185 7.12 -2.98 -2.45
N PHE A 186 6.91 -4.22 -1.97
CA PHE A 186 7.94 -5.09 -1.39
C PHE A 186 8.11 -6.39 -2.20
N TYR A 187 7.69 -6.39 -3.46
CA TYR A 187 7.65 -7.58 -4.30
C TYR A 187 8.62 -7.44 -5.45
N PRO A 188 9.70 -8.22 -5.46
CA PRO A 188 10.61 -8.24 -6.57
C PRO A 188 9.89 -8.67 -7.86
N ARG A 189 10.29 -8.10 -9.00
CA ARG A 189 9.76 -8.44 -10.33
C ARG A 189 8.28 -8.06 -10.58
N TYR A 190 7.67 -7.21 -9.76
CA TYR A 190 6.40 -6.62 -10.15
C TYR A 190 6.58 -5.81 -11.44
N ASN A 191 5.69 -6.00 -12.39
CA ASN A 191 5.76 -5.29 -13.65
C ASN A 191 4.36 -4.80 -14.06
N TYR A 192 4.01 -3.59 -13.62
CA TYR A 192 2.73 -2.96 -13.93
C TYR A 192 2.51 -2.75 -15.44
N ARG A 193 3.58 -2.55 -16.22
CA ARG A 193 3.49 -2.33 -17.70
C ARG A 193 2.93 -3.54 -18.44
N LYS A 194 3.06 -4.74 -17.87
CA LYS A 194 2.45 -5.95 -18.43
C LYS A 194 0.96 -6.04 -18.09
N GLU A 195 0.54 -5.46 -16.98
CA GLU A 195 -0.82 -5.56 -16.47
C GLU A 195 -1.70 -4.38 -16.93
N PHE A 196 -1.11 -3.20 -17.06
CA PHE A 196 -1.85 -1.96 -17.33
C PHE A 196 -1.24 -1.16 -18.47
N LYS A 197 -2.11 -0.75 -19.39
CA LYS A 197 -1.75 0.24 -20.44
C LYS A 197 -2.21 1.61 -19.94
N THR A 198 -1.28 2.50 -19.68
CA THR A 198 -1.55 3.85 -19.25
C THR A 198 -0.49 4.80 -19.80
N ASN A 199 -0.90 6.04 -20.08
CA ASN A 199 -0.01 7.14 -20.45
C ASN A 199 0.43 7.96 -19.23
N ILE A 200 -0.08 7.64 -18.03
CA ILE A 200 0.32 8.32 -16.81
C ILE A 200 1.72 7.83 -16.45
N PRO A 201 2.68 8.74 -16.20
CA PRO A 201 3.98 8.40 -15.66
C PRO A 201 3.83 7.66 -14.32
N ILE A 202 4.52 6.52 -14.18
CA ILE A 202 4.49 5.72 -12.95
C ILE A 202 5.91 5.61 -12.41
N LEU A 203 6.11 6.09 -11.18
CA LEU A 203 7.30 5.82 -10.40
C LEU A 203 7.06 4.56 -9.57
N ASP A 204 7.75 3.49 -9.94
CA ASP A 204 7.63 2.17 -9.32
C ASP A 204 8.80 1.95 -8.36
N ILE A 205 8.52 1.99 -7.05
CA ILE A 205 9.50 1.84 -5.99
C ILE A 205 9.42 0.43 -5.42
N ASP A 206 10.34 -0.41 -5.85
CA ASP A 206 10.55 -1.73 -5.28
C ASP A 206 11.50 -1.64 -4.08
N VAL A 207 10.92 -1.52 -2.90
CA VAL A 207 11.67 -1.42 -1.64
C VAL A 207 12.56 -2.65 -1.40
N SER A 208 12.21 -3.81 -1.95
CA SER A 208 12.99 -5.05 -1.76
C SER A 208 14.39 -4.98 -2.40
N LEU A 209 14.60 -4.01 -3.28
CA LEU A 209 15.88 -3.78 -3.96
C LEU A 209 16.79 -2.81 -3.20
N ASN A 210 16.30 -2.14 -2.19
CA ASN A 210 17.13 -1.29 -1.34
C ASN A 210 18.06 -2.17 -0.48
N ASN A 211 19.37 -1.98 -0.61
CA ASN A 211 20.38 -2.76 0.13
C ASN A 211 20.26 -2.63 1.66
N ASN A 212 19.71 -1.50 2.13
CA ASN A 212 19.47 -1.26 3.55
C ASN A 212 18.16 -1.84 4.04
N PHE A 213 17.32 -2.41 3.13
CA PHE A 213 16.05 -2.97 3.50
C PHE A 213 16.21 -4.38 4.10
N LYS A 214 15.86 -4.53 5.37
CA LYS A 214 15.86 -5.82 6.04
C LYS A 214 14.56 -6.57 5.77
N LYS A 215 14.66 -7.74 5.15
CA LYS A 215 13.51 -8.58 4.74
C LYS A 215 12.91 -9.36 5.91
N ARG A 216 12.39 -8.68 6.93
CA ARG A 216 11.74 -9.31 8.09
C ARG A 216 10.23 -9.07 8.05
N HIS A 217 9.45 -10.06 7.66
CA HIS A 217 8.00 -9.92 7.44
C HIS A 217 7.18 -9.74 8.71
N PHE A 218 7.65 -10.29 9.83
CA PHE A 218 6.89 -10.34 11.08
C PHE A 218 7.67 -9.77 12.27
N ASP A 219 8.67 -8.96 12.00
CA ASP A 219 9.45 -8.29 13.03
C ASP A 219 8.84 -6.91 13.31
N PHE A 220 8.18 -6.79 14.44
CA PHE A 220 7.67 -5.52 14.96
C PHE A 220 8.48 -5.06 16.18
N SER A 221 9.73 -5.52 16.33
CA SER A 221 10.59 -4.97 17.37
C SER A 221 10.76 -3.47 17.14
N ARG A 222 10.88 -2.74 18.24
CA ARG A 222 10.99 -1.28 18.17
C ARG A 222 12.19 -0.85 17.32
N ASP A 223 13.33 -1.50 17.51
CA ASP A 223 14.56 -1.20 16.77
C ASP A 223 14.39 -1.42 15.26
N TYR A 224 13.70 -2.50 14.87
CA TYR A 224 13.40 -2.77 13.46
C TYR A 224 12.46 -1.70 12.86
N VAL A 225 11.41 -1.34 13.59
CA VAL A 225 10.45 -0.31 13.13
C VAL A 225 11.15 1.04 12.98
N ASP A 226 11.93 1.46 14.01
CA ASP A 226 12.68 2.71 13.98
C ASP A 226 13.68 2.75 12.82
N GLU A 227 14.43 1.67 12.61
CA GLU A 227 15.37 1.54 11.49
C GLU A 227 14.65 1.64 10.13
N MET A 228 13.53 0.95 9.95
CA MET A 228 12.77 0.98 8.70
C MET A 228 12.23 2.39 8.39
N ILE A 229 11.71 3.09 9.39
CA ILE A 229 11.21 4.46 9.23
C ILE A 229 12.36 5.42 8.90
N ALA A 230 13.49 5.34 9.61
CA ALA A 230 14.64 6.20 9.36
C ALA A 230 15.24 5.97 7.97
N THR A 231 15.54 4.71 7.62
CA THR A 231 16.09 4.35 6.30
C THR A 231 15.19 4.80 5.15
N SER A 232 13.88 4.62 5.30
CA SER A 232 12.93 5.02 4.27
C SER A 232 12.77 6.53 4.16
N TYR A 233 12.92 7.24 5.27
CA TYR A 233 12.89 8.70 5.26
C TYR A 233 14.09 9.27 4.49
N GLU A 234 15.30 8.78 4.75
CA GLU A 234 16.52 9.19 4.03
C GLU A 234 16.43 8.89 2.53
N TYR A 235 15.99 7.67 2.19
CA TYR A 235 15.76 7.28 0.79
C TYR A 235 14.71 8.18 0.14
N GLY A 236 13.58 8.42 0.83
CA GLY A 236 12.49 9.26 0.33
C GLY A 236 12.90 10.71 0.10
N ILE A 237 13.77 11.30 0.96
CA ILE A 237 14.35 12.63 0.74
C ILE A 237 15.17 12.64 -0.55
N SER A 238 16.14 11.71 -0.67
CA SER A 238 17.01 11.62 -1.85
C SER A 238 16.22 11.46 -3.15
N LEU A 239 15.21 10.56 -3.14
CA LEU A 239 14.38 10.30 -4.31
C LEU A 239 13.49 11.50 -4.65
N SER A 240 12.83 12.09 -3.65
CA SER A 240 11.96 13.25 -3.85
C SER A 240 12.72 14.46 -4.33
N GLU A 241 13.95 14.65 -3.87
CA GLU A 241 14.81 15.71 -4.35
C GLU A 241 15.14 15.54 -5.84
N LYS A 242 15.54 14.33 -6.26
CA LYS A 242 15.78 14.01 -7.68
C LYS A 242 14.52 14.25 -8.54
N LEU A 243 13.34 13.93 -8.01
CA LEU A 243 12.10 13.97 -8.76
C LEU A 243 11.49 15.36 -8.83
N PHE A 244 11.56 16.16 -7.75
CA PHE A 244 10.80 17.40 -7.59
C PHE A 244 11.66 18.67 -7.47
N SER A 245 13.00 18.58 -7.36
CA SER A 245 13.87 19.74 -7.15
C SER A 245 13.92 20.73 -8.31
N LYS A 246 13.70 20.26 -9.52
CA LYS A 246 13.63 21.13 -10.70
C LYS A 246 12.20 21.64 -10.85
N LYS A 247 11.97 22.91 -10.63
CA LYS A 247 10.68 23.60 -10.81
C LYS A 247 10.11 23.54 -12.24
N ASP A 248 10.83 22.92 -13.17
CA ASP A 248 10.50 22.93 -14.58
C ASP A 248 9.65 21.73 -14.99
N SER A 249 8.51 22.09 -15.50
CA SER A 249 7.54 21.41 -16.36
C SER A 249 7.32 19.90 -16.19
N LYS A 250 6.05 19.51 -16.30
CA LYS A 250 5.56 18.15 -16.48
C LYS A 250 6.30 17.41 -17.62
N ASP A 251 6.85 18.14 -18.56
CA ASP A 251 7.47 17.61 -19.79
C ASP A 251 8.70 16.73 -19.51
N ASN A 252 9.42 16.94 -18.42
CA ASN A 252 10.62 16.16 -18.08
C ASN A 252 10.39 15.10 -16.99
N LEU A 253 9.14 14.89 -16.54
CA LEU A 253 8.85 13.97 -15.46
C LEU A 253 9.17 12.51 -15.85
N THR A 254 8.76 12.10 -17.04
CA THR A 254 9.03 10.74 -17.56
C THR A 254 10.53 10.50 -17.71
N GLU A 255 11.28 11.49 -18.15
CA GLU A 255 12.73 11.40 -18.28
C GLU A 255 13.41 11.23 -16.92
N ARG A 256 13.03 12.04 -15.93
CA ARG A 256 13.53 11.92 -14.54
C ARG A 256 13.21 10.56 -13.93
N ILE A 257 12.00 10.04 -14.14
CA ILE A 257 11.63 8.70 -13.68
C ILE A 257 12.51 7.63 -14.35
N ASN A 258 12.78 7.77 -15.65
CA ASN A 258 13.65 6.84 -16.36
C ASN A 258 15.11 6.93 -15.85
N GLU A 259 15.62 8.12 -15.58
CA GLU A 259 16.95 8.33 -14.98
C GLU A 259 17.06 7.67 -13.60
N ILE A 260 16.05 7.87 -12.75
CA ILE A 260 15.96 7.23 -11.43
C ILE A 260 15.96 5.71 -11.59
N PHE A 261 15.09 5.19 -12.47
CA PHE A 261 14.99 3.76 -12.75
C PHE A 261 16.33 3.18 -13.23
N LEU A 262 17.02 3.85 -14.16
CA LEU A 262 18.31 3.40 -14.68
C LEU A 262 19.40 3.44 -13.61
N SER A 263 19.43 4.49 -12.75
CA SER A 263 20.41 4.57 -11.65
C SER A 263 20.22 3.44 -10.65
N GLU A 264 18.98 3.15 -10.28
CA GLU A 264 18.67 2.05 -9.37
C GLU A 264 18.87 0.68 -10.02
N TYR A 265 18.61 0.54 -11.33
CA TYR A 265 18.82 -0.71 -12.06
C TYR A 265 20.29 -1.10 -12.12
N ASN A 266 21.19 -0.14 -12.28
CA ASN A 266 22.63 -0.38 -12.33
C ASN A 266 23.22 -0.79 -10.95
N GLU A 267 22.55 -0.40 -9.85
CA GLU A 267 22.90 -0.83 -8.50
C GLU A 267 22.27 -2.19 -8.11
N ARG A 268 21.37 -2.70 -8.97
CA ARG A 268 20.60 -3.93 -8.73
C ARG A 268 21.46 -5.18 -8.91
N GLN A 269 22.09 -5.65 -7.87
CA GLN A 269 22.45 -7.07 -7.80
C GLN A 269 21.16 -7.89 -7.61
N TRP A 270 20.93 -8.84 -8.50
CA TRP A 270 19.81 -9.77 -8.47
C TRP A 270 19.90 -10.61 -7.19
N HIS A 271 19.19 -10.20 -6.15
CA HIS A 271 18.99 -11.06 -5.00
C HIS A 271 17.81 -11.98 -5.29
N ASP A 272 18.11 -13.25 -5.56
CA ASP A 272 17.15 -14.35 -5.54
C ASP A 272 16.66 -14.54 -4.09
N SER A 273 15.62 -13.85 -3.73
CA SER A 273 14.91 -14.13 -2.49
C SER A 273 13.48 -14.53 -2.82
N ALA A 274 13.27 -15.83 -2.78
CA ALA A 274 11.94 -16.41 -2.70
C ALA A 274 11.27 -15.93 -1.40
N ASP A 275 10.48 -14.87 -1.48
CA ASP A 275 9.48 -14.51 -0.47
C ASP A 275 8.33 -15.53 -0.57
N GLY A 276 8.56 -16.75 -0.03
CA GLY A 276 7.82 -17.96 -0.40
C GLY A 276 6.31 -17.87 -0.28
N PHE A 277 5.77 -17.38 0.86
CA PHE A 277 4.33 -17.47 1.11
C PHE A 277 3.51 -16.38 0.38
N LEU A 278 3.96 -15.13 0.39
CA LEU A 278 3.28 -14.03 -0.30
C LEU A 278 3.46 -14.12 -1.82
N THR A 279 4.59 -14.65 -2.29
CA THR A 279 4.82 -14.94 -3.71
C THR A 279 3.87 -16.01 -4.23
N VAL A 280 3.54 -17.05 -3.43
CA VAL A 280 2.55 -18.06 -3.79
C VAL A 280 1.17 -17.43 -3.97
N PHE A 281 0.71 -16.61 -3.03
CA PHE A 281 -0.58 -15.93 -3.15
C PHE A 281 -0.63 -14.95 -4.33
N ASN A 282 0.42 -14.19 -4.59
CA ASN A 282 0.49 -13.32 -5.76
C ASN A 282 0.53 -14.11 -7.08
N THR A 283 1.22 -15.24 -7.11
CA THR A 283 1.28 -16.11 -8.31
C THR A 283 -0.09 -16.73 -8.58
N ILE A 284 -0.78 -17.21 -7.54
CA ILE A 284 -2.15 -17.72 -7.65
C ILE A 284 -3.10 -16.60 -8.10
N GLY A 285 -3.03 -15.42 -7.50
CA GLY A 285 -3.84 -14.28 -7.88
C GLY A 285 -3.60 -13.80 -9.32
N LYS A 286 -2.36 -13.89 -9.82
CA LYS A 286 -2.03 -13.59 -11.22
C LYS A 286 -2.56 -14.63 -12.20
N ALA A 287 -2.45 -15.91 -11.86
CA ALA A 287 -2.99 -16.99 -12.67
C ALA A 287 -4.52 -16.87 -12.82
N LEU A 288 -5.22 -16.58 -11.72
CA LEU A 288 -6.66 -16.41 -11.71
C LEU A 288 -7.14 -15.13 -12.43
N ARG A 289 -6.32 -14.06 -12.48
CA ARG A 289 -6.62 -12.85 -13.27
C ARG A 289 -6.45 -13.09 -14.77
N ASN A 290 -5.45 -13.86 -15.17
CA ASN A 290 -5.23 -14.20 -16.59
C ASN A 290 -6.34 -15.10 -17.16
N ASP A 291 -6.97 -15.93 -16.33
CA ASP A 291 -8.15 -16.72 -16.72
C ASP A 291 -9.45 -15.92 -16.71
N SER A 292 -9.48 -14.76 -16.08
CA SER A 292 -10.67 -13.95 -15.95
C SER A 292 -10.72 -12.77 -16.92
N ASP A 293 -10.83 -13.01 -18.22
CA ASP A 293 -11.59 -12.16 -19.14
C ASP A 293 -13.07 -11.99 -18.68
N CYS A 294 -13.42 -12.65 -17.60
CA CYS A 294 -14.70 -12.56 -16.89
C CYS A 294 -14.86 -11.29 -16.05
N ASN A 295 -13.81 -10.55 -15.73
CA ASN A 295 -13.92 -9.33 -14.91
C ASN A 295 -14.37 -8.07 -15.66
N LYS A 296 -14.66 -8.18 -16.94
CA LYS A 296 -15.36 -7.09 -17.69
C LYS A 296 -16.85 -6.96 -17.39
N ARG A 297 -17.41 -7.74 -16.47
CA ARG A 297 -18.87 -7.79 -16.23
C ARG A 297 -19.28 -7.80 -14.75
N LEU A 298 -18.59 -7.10 -13.88
CA LEU A 298 -19.09 -6.93 -12.51
C LEU A 298 -18.88 -5.49 -12.07
N PHE A 299 -19.73 -4.65 -12.62
CA PHE A 299 -20.16 -3.39 -12.01
C PHE A 299 -21.57 -3.56 -11.44
#